data_7a8d564306b9a6506befd06557ffff78
#
_entry.id   7a8d564306b9a6506befd06557ffff78
#
_cell.length_a   1.000
_cell.length_b   1.000
_cell.length_c   1.000
_cell.angle_alpha   90.00
_cell.angle_beta   90.00
_cell.angle_gamma   90.00
#
_symmetry.space_group_name_H-M   'P 1'
#
loop_
_entity.id
_entity.type
_entity.pdbx_description
1 polymer ?
#
loop_
_entity_poly.entity_id
_entity_poly.type
_entity_poly.pdbx_seq_one_letter_code
_entity_poly.pdbx_strand_id
1 'polypeptide(L)'
;MERIIDLLMMFVFFLVMLLLSFNKVYSIVKTKATTVLEGKWDSLKHINPNVFIAIALIVIGGSWFLYTKKDHLFGFARKFIANFLEGIRSIGKLKNPLLFWVYSVLIWVMYLLMLYVCFFCFSETSNLTLSDALVVLIFATFGVIAPVPGGIGAYQWLVISVLTHIYFISQNISFTLAWIIWGSQLILVVFLGLISLILLPILNKNEQT
;
A
#
# COMPACT_ATOMS: atom_id res chain seq x y z
N MET A 1 3.07 -10.02 -15.02
CA MET A 1 1.68 -9.51 -15.24
C MET A 1 0.96 -9.24 -13.93
N GLU A 2 0.95 -10.14 -12.96
CA GLU A 2 0.24 -9.99 -11.67
C GLU A 2 0.54 -8.66 -10.96
N ARG A 3 1.81 -8.26 -10.85
CA ARG A 3 2.19 -7.00 -10.17
C ARG A 3 1.61 -5.73 -10.78
N ILE A 4 1.37 -5.72 -12.11
CA ILE A 4 0.80 -4.58 -12.81
C ILE A 4 -0.69 -4.44 -12.46
N ILE A 5 -1.37 -5.56 -12.35
CA ILE A 5 -2.79 -5.63 -11.99
C ILE A 5 -2.97 -5.20 -10.54
N ASP A 6 -2.11 -5.68 -9.64
CA ASP A 6 -2.12 -5.28 -8.23
C ASP A 6 -1.91 -3.76 -8.08
N LEU A 7 -0.97 -3.17 -8.84
CA LEU A 7 -0.76 -1.72 -8.86
C LEU A 7 -1.98 -0.95 -9.39
N LEU A 8 -2.63 -1.48 -10.43
CA LEU A 8 -3.82 -0.85 -11.00
C LEU A 8 -4.99 -0.93 -10.02
N MET A 9 -5.22 -2.08 -9.41
CA MET A 9 -6.24 -2.26 -8.38
C MET A 9 -5.96 -1.38 -7.16
N MET A 10 -4.71 -1.31 -6.70
CA MET A 10 -4.30 -0.39 -5.64
C MET A 10 -4.67 1.06 -6.00
N PHE A 11 -4.41 1.48 -7.24
CA PHE A 11 -4.76 2.83 -7.69
C PHE A 11 -6.27 3.07 -7.70
N VAL A 12 -7.07 2.10 -8.15
CA VAL A 12 -8.54 2.16 -8.11
C VAL A 12 -9.03 2.29 -6.66
N PHE A 13 -8.56 1.44 -5.75
CA PHE A 13 -8.94 1.50 -4.34
C PHE A 13 -8.44 2.78 -3.66
N PHE A 14 -7.28 3.30 -4.07
CA PHE A 14 -6.79 4.61 -3.63
C PHE A 14 -7.73 5.75 -4.05
N LEU A 15 -8.22 5.73 -5.29
CA LEU A 15 -9.24 6.70 -5.74
C LEU A 15 -10.54 6.57 -4.96
N VAL A 16 -11.00 5.36 -4.69
CA VAL A 16 -12.19 5.10 -3.85
C VAL A 16 -11.96 5.63 -2.44
N MET A 17 -10.79 5.40 -1.86
CA MET A 17 -10.42 5.97 -0.56
C MET A 17 -10.46 7.50 -0.56
N LEU A 18 -9.91 8.14 -1.59
CA LEU A 18 -9.96 9.59 -1.72
C LEU A 18 -11.40 10.10 -1.79
N LEU A 19 -12.28 9.42 -2.52
CA LEU A 19 -13.69 9.82 -2.62
C LEU A 19 -14.45 9.65 -1.30
N LEU A 20 -14.23 8.56 -0.60
CA LEU A 20 -14.98 8.23 0.63
C LEU A 20 -14.40 8.89 1.89
N SER A 21 -13.07 9.05 1.95
CA SER A 21 -12.36 9.47 3.18
C SER A 21 -11.60 10.78 3.01
N PHE A 22 -11.77 11.50 1.90
CA PHE A 22 -11.01 12.72 1.60
C PHE A 22 -11.05 13.74 2.73
N ASN A 23 -12.25 14.07 3.21
CA ASN A 23 -12.42 15.07 4.27
C ASN A 23 -11.73 14.64 5.58
N LYS A 24 -11.78 13.36 5.92
CA LYS A 24 -11.17 12.80 7.12
C LYS A 24 -9.63 12.80 7.01
N VAL A 25 -9.10 12.30 5.89
CA VAL A 25 -7.66 12.30 5.62
C VAL A 25 -7.11 13.72 5.48
N TYR A 26 -7.82 14.60 4.78
CA TYR A 26 -7.45 16.01 4.61
C TYR A 26 -7.38 16.75 5.96
N SER A 27 -8.38 16.61 6.82
CA SER A 27 -8.39 17.25 8.14
C SER A 27 -7.21 16.79 9.00
N ILE A 28 -6.90 15.49 9.00
CA ILE A 28 -5.78 14.91 9.75
C ILE A 28 -4.44 15.40 9.21
N VAL A 29 -4.26 15.37 7.88
CA VAL A 29 -3.04 15.85 7.22
C VAL A 29 -2.84 17.34 7.49
N LYS A 30 -3.91 18.15 7.38
CA LYS A 30 -3.86 19.59 7.65
C LYS A 30 -3.45 19.87 9.10
N THR A 31 -4.12 19.23 10.06
CA THR A 31 -3.83 19.43 11.50
C THR A 31 -2.40 19.04 11.85
N LYS A 32 -1.90 17.91 11.28
CA LYS A 32 -0.52 17.50 11.51
C LYS A 32 0.51 18.33 10.75
N ALA A 33 0.19 18.76 9.52
CA ALA A 33 1.09 19.63 8.78
C ALA A 33 1.29 20.96 9.52
N THR A 34 0.23 21.54 10.11
CA THR A 34 0.34 22.77 10.92
C THR A 34 1.15 22.53 12.20
N THR A 35 0.84 21.49 12.98
CA THR A 35 1.59 21.19 14.22
C THR A 35 3.05 20.83 13.97
N VAL A 36 3.35 20.09 12.89
CA VAL A 36 4.74 19.75 12.53
C VAL A 36 5.49 20.97 12.00
N LEU A 37 4.84 21.83 11.24
CA LEU A 37 5.45 23.08 10.74
C LEU A 37 5.71 24.04 11.89
N GLU A 38 4.74 24.28 12.77
CA GLU A 38 4.88 25.17 13.93
C GLU A 38 5.96 24.68 14.90
N GLY A 39 5.97 23.40 15.26
CA GLY A 39 7.00 22.81 16.14
C GLY A 39 8.40 22.77 15.52
N LYS A 40 8.51 22.68 14.18
CA LYS A 40 9.81 22.70 13.49
C LYS A 40 10.37 24.09 13.26
N TRP A 41 9.54 25.13 13.17
CA TRP A 41 10.03 26.49 12.99
C TRP A 41 10.93 26.95 14.15
N ASP A 42 10.59 26.62 15.39
CA ASP A 42 11.42 26.92 16.53
C ASP A 42 12.69 26.08 16.62
N SER A 43 12.61 24.81 16.20
CA SER A 43 13.79 23.94 16.08
C SER A 43 14.74 24.38 14.96
N LEU A 44 14.21 24.93 13.87
CA LEU A 44 15.01 25.43 12.73
C LEU A 44 15.83 26.67 13.08
N LYS A 45 15.37 27.51 14.02
CA LYS A 45 16.11 28.68 14.49
C LYS A 45 17.41 28.33 15.21
N HIS A 46 17.54 27.12 15.75
CA HIS A 46 18.73 26.63 16.47
C HIS A 46 19.62 25.72 15.64
N ILE A 47 19.32 25.51 14.34
CA ILE A 47 20.13 24.66 13.45
C ILE A 47 21.41 25.42 13.06
N ASN A 48 22.55 24.78 13.26
CA ASN A 48 23.85 25.31 12.83
C ASN A 48 23.82 25.64 11.32
N PRO A 49 24.26 26.85 10.90
CA PRO A 49 24.29 27.25 9.49
C PRO A 49 24.97 26.24 8.56
N ASN A 50 25.94 25.47 9.05
CA ASN A 50 26.62 24.42 8.30
C ASN A 50 25.66 23.29 7.84
N VAL A 51 24.56 23.03 8.57
CA VAL A 51 23.54 22.05 8.18
C VAL A 51 22.75 22.54 6.96
N PHE A 52 22.43 23.84 6.89
CA PHE A 52 21.79 24.43 5.71
C PHE A 52 22.68 24.34 4.46
N ILE A 53 24.00 24.56 4.63
CA ILE A 53 24.97 24.41 3.55
C ILE A 53 25.03 22.95 3.09
N ALA A 54 25.06 21.99 4.02
CA ALA A 54 25.05 20.57 3.70
C ALA A 54 23.78 20.15 2.95
N ILE A 55 22.59 20.60 3.40
CA ILE A 55 21.33 20.36 2.72
C ILE A 55 21.32 20.99 1.33
N ALA A 56 21.78 22.22 1.18
CA ALA A 56 21.88 22.89 -0.11
C ALA A 56 22.80 22.13 -1.07
N LEU A 57 23.95 21.64 -0.61
CA LEU A 57 24.87 20.83 -1.41
C LEU A 57 24.25 19.48 -1.81
N ILE A 58 23.50 18.83 -0.93
CA ILE A 58 22.76 17.59 -1.25
C ILE A 58 21.66 17.85 -2.29
N VAL A 59 20.92 18.96 -2.17
CA VAL A 59 19.87 19.33 -3.13
C VAL A 59 20.48 19.69 -4.49
N ILE A 60 21.54 20.47 -4.50
CA ILE A 60 22.23 20.86 -5.74
C ILE A 60 22.89 19.62 -6.38
N GLY A 61 23.61 18.81 -5.61
CA GLY A 61 24.23 17.56 -6.10
C GLY A 61 23.20 16.55 -6.59
N GLY A 62 22.08 16.41 -5.86
CA GLY A 62 20.94 15.57 -6.24
C GLY A 62 20.26 16.05 -7.51
N SER A 63 20.01 17.36 -7.65
CA SER A 63 19.41 17.92 -8.89
C SER A 63 20.37 17.83 -10.09
N TRP A 64 21.66 18.02 -9.88
CA TRP A 64 22.69 17.79 -10.90
C TRP A 64 22.73 16.31 -11.34
N PHE A 65 22.71 15.38 -10.39
CA PHE A 65 22.67 13.93 -10.66
C PHE A 65 21.40 13.55 -11.44
N LEU A 66 20.24 14.06 -11.05
CA LEU A 66 18.97 13.86 -11.77
C LEU A 66 19.01 14.45 -13.17
N TYR A 67 19.61 15.63 -13.33
CA TYR A 67 19.76 16.29 -14.63
C TYR A 67 20.68 15.50 -15.57
N THR A 68 21.82 14.99 -15.07
CA THR A 68 22.78 14.20 -15.86
C THR A 68 22.25 12.80 -16.20
N LYS A 69 21.34 12.24 -15.38
CA LYS A 69 20.72 10.92 -15.58
C LYS A 69 19.31 10.99 -16.15
N LYS A 70 18.82 12.17 -16.57
CA LYS A 70 17.46 12.39 -17.09
C LYS A 70 17.08 11.38 -18.18
N ASP A 71 17.98 11.12 -19.14
CA ASP A 71 17.68 10.23 -20.27
C ASP A 71 17.53 8.77 -19.82
N HIS A 72 18.28 8.35 -18.81
CA HIS A 72 18.17 7.02 -18.21
C HIS A 72 16.87 6.89 -17.39
N LEU A 73 16.51 7.92 -16.62
CA LEU A 73 15.26 7.98 -15.85
C LEU A 73 14.04 8.06 -16.78
N PHE A 74 14.10 8.88 -17.83
CA PHE A 74 13.05 8.95 -18.85
C PHE A 74 12.92 7.63 -19.61
N GLY A 75 14.02 6.97 -19.94
CA GLY A 75 14.04 5.65 -20.57
C GLY A 75 13.40 4.59 -19.67
N PHE A 76 13.72 4.60 -18.37
CA PHE A 76 13.11 3.72 -17.39
C PHE A 76 11.61 3.97 -17.23
N ALA A 77 11.20 5.24 -17.06
CA ALA A 77 9.79 5.63 -16.94
C ALA A 77 8.99 5.25 -18.21
N ARG A 78 9.55 5.50 -19.40
CA ARG A 78 8.91 5.14 -20.67
C ARG A 78 8.76 3.62 -20.81
N LYS A 79 9.80 2.86 -20.43
CA LYS A 79 9.76 1.39 -20.46
C LYS A 79 8.75 0.84 -19.45
N PHE A 80 8.69 1.43 -18.25
CA PHE A 80 7.71 1.09 -17.24
C PHE A 80 6.28 1.32 -17.73
N ILE A 81 6.01 2.51 -18.31
CA ILE A 81 4.69 2.85 -18.87
C ILE A 81 4.34 1.92 -20.05
N ALA A 82 5.29 1.64 -20.94
CA ALA A 82 5.07 0.74 -22.06
C ALA A 82 4.71 -0.68 -21.59
N ASN A 83 5.45 -1.24 -20.64
CA ASN A 83 5.17 -2.54 -20.04
C ASN A 83 3.83 -2.56 -19.29
N PHE A 84 3.47 -1.44 -18.63
CA PHE A 84 2.20 -1.27 -17.95
C PHE A 84 1.02 -1.29 -18.94
N LEU A 85 1.13 -0.53 -20.04
CA LEU A 85 0.12 -0.52 -21.10
C LEU A 85 0.00 -1.86 -21.82
N GLU A 86 1.11 -2.56 -22.03
CA GLU A 86 1.10 -3.90 -22.59
C GLU A 86 0.39 -4.91 -21.67
N GLY A 87 0.62 -4.79 -20.34
CA GLY A 87 -0.12 -5.57 -19.34
C GLY A 87 -1.64 -5.33 -19.40
N ILE A 88 -2.08 -4.08 -19.52
CA ILE A 88 -3.52 -3.76 -19.67
C ILE A 88 -4.06 -4.31 -20.99
N ARG A 89 -3.34 -4.18 -22.10
CA ARG A 89 -3.75 -4.73 -23.40
C ARG A 89 -3.87 -6.25 -23.38
N SER A 90 -3.04 -6.95 -22.62
CA SER A 90 -3.09 -8.40 -22.51
C SER A 90 -4.36 -8.89 -21.83
N ILE A 91 -4.95 -8.09 -20.90
CA ILE A 91 -6.23 -8.41 -20.26
C ILE A 91 -7.37 -8.44 -21.29
N GLY A 92 -7.36 -7.51 -22.27
CA GLY A 92 -8.35 -7.48 -23.35
C GLY A 92 -8.30 -8.70 -24.29
N LYS A 93 -7.20 -9.49 -24.27
CA LYS A 93 -7.04 -10.72 -25.07
C LYS A 93 -7.49 -11.99 -24.33
N LEU A 94 -7.92 -11.87 -23.07
CA LEU A 94 -8.45 -13.01 -22.32
C LEU A 94 -9.79 -13.47 -22.89
N LYS A 95 -10.09 -14.76 -22.79
CA LYS A 95 -11.40 -15.32 -23.22
C LYS A 95 -12.57 -14.64 -22.51
N ASN A 96 -12.40 -14.28 -21.23
CA ASN A 96 -13.43 -13.64 -20.40
C ASN A 96 -12.82 -12.50 -19.56
N PRO A 97 -12.58 -11.30 -20.14
CA PRO A 97 -11.95 -10.19 -19.42
C PRO A 97 -12.82 -9.68 -18.27
N LEU A 98 -14.15 -9.75 -18.40
CA LEU A 98 -15.07 -9.35 -17.33
C LEU A 98 -14.90 -10.22 -16.09
N LEU A 99 -14.81 -11.54 -16.25
CA LEU A 99 -14.62 -12.48 -15.14
C LEU A 99 -13.30 -12.20 -14.40
N PHE A 100 -12.26 -11.87 -15.16
CA PHE A 100 -10.97 -11.47 -14.60
C PHE A 100 -11.09 -10.24 -13.70
N TRP A 101 -11.79 -9.18 -14.16
CA TRP A 101 -12.00 -7.97 -13.36
C TRP A 101 -12.84 -8.25 -12.11
N VAL A 102 -13.90 -9.07 -12.22
CA VAL A 102 -14.71 -9.47 -11.08
C VAL A 102 -13.87 -10.16 -10.01
N TYR A 103 -13.04 -11.12 -10.40
CA TYR A 103 -12.15 -11.81 -9.45
C TYR A 103 -11.11 -10.86 -8.83
N SER A 104 -10.54 -9.96 -9.62
CA SER A 104 -9.58 -8.98 -9.11
C SER A 104 -10.21 -8.06 -8.05
N VAL A 105 -11.40 -7.53 -8.32
CA VAL A 105 -12.16 -6.72 -7.36
C VAL A 105 -12.51 -7.54 -6.13
N LEU A 106 -12.97 -8.79 -6.30
CA LEU A 106 -13.34 -9.68 -5.20
C LEU A 106 -12.17 -9.94 -4.24
N ILE A 107 -10.96 -10.17 -4.77
CA ILE A 107 -9.76 -10.36 -3.96
C ILE A 107 -9.49 -9.14 -3.08
N TRP A 108 -9.58 -7.93 -3.63
CA TRP A 108 -9.35 -6.71 -2.89
C TRP A 108 -10.44 -6.42 -1.85
N VAL A 109 -11.70 -6.74 -2.18
CA VAL A 109 -12.82 -6.67 -1.22
C VAL A 109 -12.59 -7.66 -0.07
N MET A 110 -12.11 -8.87 -0.37
CA MET A 110 -11.78 -9.85 0.67
C MET A 110 -10.64 -9.39 1.58
N TYR A 111 -9.60 -8.77 1.03
CA TYR A 111 -8.53 -8.15 1.84
C TYR A 111 -9.06 -7.04 2.74
N LEU A 112 -9.94 -6.19 2.21
CA LEU A 112 -10.58 -5.11 2.96
C LEU A 112 -11.44 -5.66 4.12
N LEU A 113 -12.29 -6.65 3.84
CA LEU A 113 -13.15 -7.27 4.83
C LEU A 113 -12.35 -7.99 5.91
N MET A 114 -11.30 -8.72 5.53
CA MET A 114 -10.43 -9.40 6.47
C MET A 114 -9.75 -8.40 7.42
N LEU A 115 -9.20 -7.31 6.88
CA LEU A 115 -8.62 -6.23 7.68
C LEU A 115 -9.67 -5.62 8.61
N TYR A 116 -10.87 -5.34 8.12
CA TYR A 116 -11.97 -4.78 8.89
C TYR A 116 -12.37 -5.69 10.06
N VAL A 117 -12.46 -6.99 9.82
CA VAL A 117 -12.76 -7.98 10.88
C VAL A 117 -11.68 -7.97 11.98
N CYS A 118 -10.41 -7.78 11.62
CA CYS A 118 -9.34 -7.67 12.61
C CYS A 118 -9.48 -6.47 13.56
N PHE A 119 -10.21 -5.41 13.19
CA PHE A 119 -10.48 -4.28 14.07
C PHE A 119 -11.30 -4.65 15.31
N PHE A 120 -12.09 -5.71 15.22
CA PHE A 120 -12.87 -6.20 16.37
C PHE A 120 -12.07 -7.02 17.38
N CYS A 121 -10.76 -7.24 17.13
CA CYS A 121 -9.89 -7.94 18.09
C CYS A 121 -9.63 -7.09 19.35
N PHE A 122 -9.76 -5.76 19.27
CA PHE A 122 -9.51 -4.87 20.39
C PHE A 122 -10.64 -3.83 20.53
N SER A 123 -11.00 -3.49 21.76
CA SER A 123 -12.04 -2.50 22.06
C SER A 123 -11.70 -1.11 21.51
N GLU A 124 -10.41 -0.74 21.51
CA GLU A 124 -9.94 0.56 21.00
C GLU A 124 -10.04 0.70 19.48
N THR A 125 -10.08 -0.41 18.75
CA THR A 125 -10.19 -0.41 17.28
C THR A 125 -11.58 -0.81 16.78
N SER A 126 -12.45 -1.33 17.66
CA SER A 126 -13.80 -1.80 17.27
C SER A 126 -14.72 -0.70 16.74
N ASN A 127 -14.44 0.57 17.07
CA ASN A 127 -15.19 1.74 16.57
C ASN A 127 -14.73 2.21 15.17
N LEU A 128 -13.64 1.63 14.63
CA LEU A 128 -13.17 1.95 13.29
C LEU A 128 -14.12 1.39 12.25
N THR A 129 -14.39 2.20 11.24
CA THR A 129 -15.36 1.88 10.17
C THR A 129 -14.69 1.16 8.99
N LEU A 130 -15.49 0.67 8.06
CA LEU A 130 -14.99 0.08 6.80
C LEU A 130 -14.17 1.09 5.97
N SER A 131 -14.51 2.38 6.02
CA SER A 131 -13.71 3.42 5.37
C SER A 131 -12.33 3.61 6.02
N ASP A 132 -12.23 3.41 7.34
CA ASP A 132 -10.95 3.43 8.05
C ASP A 132 -10.10 2.20 7.70
N ALA A 133 -10.74 1.05 7.55
CA ALA A 133 -10.09 -0.16 7.04
C ALA A 133 -9.52 0.04 5.64
N LEU A 134 -10.24 0.75 4.76
CA LEU A 134 -9.76 1.09 3.43
C LEU A 134 -8.51 1.98 3.47
N VAL A 135 -8.47 2.97 4.36
CA VAL A 135 -7.27 3.80 4.57
C VAL A 135 -6.09 2.95 5.01
N VAL A 136 -6.27 2.10 6.04
CA VAL A 136 -5.21 1.22 6.53
C VAL A 136 -4.75 0.25 5.44
N LEU A 137 -5.66 -0.33 4.65
CA LEU A 137 -5.36 -1.24 3.54
C LEU A 137 -4.45 -0.58 2.48
N ILE A 138 -4.76 0.65 2.09
CA ILE A 138 -3.96 1.38 1.10
C ILE A 138 -2.54 1.62 1.61
N PHE A 139 -2.38 2.10 2.84
CA PHE A 139 -1.05 2.29 3.42
C PHE A 139 -0.30 0.96 3.60
N ALA A 140 -0.98 -0.10 4.02
CA ALA A 140 -0.44 -1.43 4.12
C ALA A 140 0.10 -1.93 2.76
N THR A 141 -0.64 -1.68 1.68
CA THR A 141 -0.25 -2.07 0.31
C THR A 141 1.03 -1.37 -0.13
N PHE A 142 1.23 -0.08 0.21
CA PHE A 142 2.51 0.58 -0.02
C PHE A 142 3.68 -0.13 0.69
N GLY A 143 3.44 -0.70 1.87
CA GLY A 143 4.44 -1.51 2.58
C GLY A 143 4.81 -2.80 1.86
N VAL A 144 3.85 -3.42 1.18
CA VAL A 144 4.09 -4.65 0.39
C VAL A 144 4.91 -4.35 -0.88
N ILE A 145 4.78 -3.14 -1.45
CA ILE A 145 5.56 -2.71 -2.63
C ILE A 145 7.04 -2.51 -2.29
N ALA A 146 7.37 -2.27 -1.03
CA ALA A 146 8.77 -2.13 -0.61
C ALA A 146 9.60 -3.36 -1.05
N PRO A 147 10.87 -3.18 -1.47
CA PRO A 147 11.72 -4.26 -1.97
C PRO A 147 12.24 -5.17 -0.85
N VAL A 148 11.32 -5.67 -0.02
CA VAL A 148 11.58 -6.62 1.07
C VAL A 148 10.68 -7.84 0.92
N PRO A 149 11.19 -9.06 1.22
CA PRO A 149 10.42 -10.30 1.08
C PRO A 149 9.12 -10.23 1.88
N GLY A 150 7.96 -10.41 1.21
CA GLY A 150 6.64 -10.41 1.85
C GLY A 150 6.22 -9.09 2.51
N GLY A 151 6.94 -7.99 2.24
CA GLY A 151 6.67 -6.69 2.86
C GLY A 151 6.99 -6.62 4.35
N ILE A 152 7.65 -7.65 4.93
CA ILE A 152 7.91 -7.75 6.37
C ILE A 152 8.69 -6.51 6.85
N GLY A 153 8.23 -5.91 7.93
CA GLY A 153 8.77 -4.69 8.49
C GLY A 153 8.14 -3.44 7.88
N ALA A 154 8.18 -3.27 6.57
CA ALA A 154 7.60 -2.09 5.89
C ALA A 154 6.07 -2.05 6.02
N TYR A 155 5.40 -3.18 5.85
CA TYR A 155 3.96 -3.33 6.08
C TYR A 155 3.59 -2.96 7.51
N GLN A 156 4.22 -3.59 8.50
CA GLN A 156 3.95 -3.36 9.91
C GLN A 156 4.22 -1.89 10.28
N TRP A 157 5.34 -1.33 9.82
CA TRP A 157 5.69 0.06 10.11
C TRP A 157 4.62 1.04 9.59
N LEU A 158 4.13 0.86 8.36
CA LEU A 158 3.09 1.71 7.79
C LEU A 158 1.76 1.53 8.52
N VAL A 159 1.32 0.30 8.79
CA VAL A 159 0.07 0.05 9.53
C VAL A 159 0.13 0.63 10.93
N ILE A 160 1.22 0.41 11.67
CA ILE A 160 1.44 0.99 13.01
C ILE A 160 1.40 2.51 12.93
N SER A 161 2.09 3.11 11.94
CA SER A 161 2.13 4.56 11.77
C SER A 161 0.73 5.14 11.52
N VAL A 162 -0.08 4.50 10.68
CA VAL A 162 -1.45 4.93 10.41
C VAL A 162 -2.33 4.82 11.66
N LEU A 163 -2.32 3.67 12.33
CA LEU A 163 -3.14 3.44 13.52
C LEU A 163 -2.74 4.39 14.66
N THR A 164 -1.45 4.58 14.90
CA THR A 164 -0.97 5.43 16.00
C THR A 164 -1.14 6.91 15.68
N HIS A 165 -0.78 7.35 14.49
CA HIS A 165 -0.73 8.77 14.19
C HIS A 165 -2.00 9.32 13.54
N ILE A 166 -2.80 8.52 12.86
CA ILE A 166 -4.05 8.94 12.24
C ILE A 166 -5.23 8.66 13.15
N TYR A 167 -5.27 7.45 13.73
CA TYR A 167 -6.40 7.00 14.56
C TYR A 167 -6.14 7.12 16.05
N PHE A 168 -4.94 7.56 16.48
CA PHE A 168 -4.56 7.76 17.88
C PHE A 168 -4.70 6.50 18.75
N ILE A 169 -4.56 5.34 18.14
CA ILE A 169 -4.54 4.05 18.83
C ILE A 169 -3.18 3.91 19.54
N SER A 170 -3.16 3.31 20.73
CA SER A 170 -1.93 3.10 21.48
C SER A 170 -0.92 2.28 20.67
N GLN A 171 0.38 2.56 20.84
CA GLN A 171 1.44 1.93 20.07
C GLN A 171 1.48 0.40 20.23
N ASN A 172 1.21 -0.10 21.46
CA ASN A 172 1.20 -1.52 21.73
C ASN A 172 0.09 -2.26 20.97
N ILE A 173 -1.13 -1.69 20.94
CA ILE A 173 -2.26 -2.25 20.21
C ILE A 173 -2.04 -2.15 18.72
N SER A 174 -1.55 -1.00 18.24
CA SER A 174 -1.21 -0.81 16.82
C SER A 174 -0.18 -1.83 16.33
N PHE A 175 0.86 -2.10 17.14
CA PHE A 175 1.87 -3.10 16.86
C PHE A 175 1.26 -4.51 16.79
N THR A 176 0.50 -4.90 17.80
CA THR A 176 -0.12 -6.24 17.86
C THR A 176 -1.11 -6.42 16.70
N LEU A 177 -1.95 -5.42 16.43
CA LEU A 177 -2.94 -5.48 15.37
C LEU A 177 -2.27 -5.57 13.98
N ALA A 178 -1.18 -4.83 13.74
CA ALA A 178 -0.45 -4.90 12.47
C ALA A 178 0.08 -6.33 12.19
N TRP A 179 0.55 -7.04 13.22
CA TRP A 179 0.98 -8.43 13.11
C TRP A 179 -0.19 -9.39 12.92
N ILE A 180 -1.32 -9.17 13.61
CA ILE A 180 -2.54 -9.98 13.44
C ILE A 180 -3.04 -9.86 11.99
N ILE A 181 -3.15 -8.64 11.45
CA ILE A 181 -3.63 -8.40 10.09
C ILE A 181 -2.70 -9.07 9.07
N TRP A 182 -1.40 -8.86 9.18
CA TRP A 182 -0.42 -9.46 8.27
C TRP A 182 -0.40 -10.99 8.38
N GLY A 183 -0.40 -11.52 9.60
CA GLY A 183 -0.39 -12.96 9.85
C GLY A 183 -1.65 -13.66 9.37
N SER A 184 -2.83 -13.06 9.55
CA SER A 184 -4.09 -13.60 9.03
C SER A 184 -4.11 -13.67 7.50
N GLN A 185 -3.56 -12.66 6.80
CA GLN A 185 -3.39 -12.69 5.35
C GLN A 185 -2.46 -13.81 4.91
N LEU A 186 -1.32 -13.95 5.59
CA LEU A 186 -0.36 -15.01 5.28
C LEU A 186 -0.98 -16.41 5.43
N ILE A 187 -1.64 -16.64 6.56
CA ILE A 187 -2.31 -17.92 6.83
C ILE A 187 -3.36 -18.23 5.76
N LEU A 188 -4.19 -17.25 5.41
CA LEU A 188 -5.24 -17.43 4.40
C LEU A 188 -4.64 -17.77 3.03
N VAL A 189 -3.61 -17.05 2.59
CA VAL A 189 -2.95 -17.28 1.30
C VAL A 189 -2.28 -18.66 1.26
N VAL A 190 -1.60 -19.06 2.33
CA VAL A 190 -0.97 -20.39 2.42
C VAL A 190 -2.04 -21.49 2.42
N PHE A 191 -3.10 -21.33 3.19
CA PHE A 191 -4.19 -22.31 3.25
C PHE A 191 -4.89 -22.49 1.89
N LEU A 192 -5.27 -21.39 1.25
CA LEU A 192 -5.90 -21.43 -0.09
C LEU A 192 -4.93 -21.95 -1.15
N GLY A 193 -3.65 -21.61 -1.06
CA GLY A 193 -2.61 -22.13 -1.96
C GLY A 193 -2.46 -23.65 -1.84
N LEU A 194 -2.44 -24.20 -0.62
CA LEU A 194 -2.40 -25.63 -0.40
C LEU A 194 -3.65 -26.36 -0.94
N ILE A 195 -4.84 -25.80 -0.70
CA ILE A 195 -6.09 -26.34 -1.28
C ILE A 195 -6.02 -26.33 -2.81
N SER A 196 -5.57 -25.23 -3.39
CA SER A 196 -5.43 -25.11 -4.86
C SER A 196 -4.47 -26.14 -5.43
N LEU A 197 -3.33 -26.39 -4.77
CA LEU A 197 -2.36 -27.41 -5.17
C LEU A 197 -2.95 -28.84 -5.16
N ILE A 198 -3.85 -29.13 -4.24
CA ILE A 198 -4.52 -30.45 -4.16
C ILE A 198 -5.62 -30.56 -5.20
N LEU A 199 -6.41 -29.50 -5.42
CA LEU A 199 -7.56 -29.54 -6.30
C LEU A 199 -7.18 -29.46 -7.79
N LEU A 200 -6.13 -28.72 -8.14
CA LEU A 200 -5.74 -28.48 -9.53
C LEU A 200 -5.46 -29.76 -10.32
N PRO A 201 -4.71 -30.76 -9.82
CA PRO A 201 -4.51 -32.03 -10.52
C PRO A 201 -5.79 -32.84 -10.68
N ILE A 202 -6.72 -32.74 -9.70
CA ILE A 202 -8.00 -33.50 -9.71
C ILE A 202 -8.92 -32.92 -10.79
N LEU A 203 -8.98 -31.59 -10.90
CA LEU A 203 -9.84 -30.90 -11.88
C LEU A 203 -9.31 -31.05 -13.33
N ASN A 204 -7.98 -30.93 -13.52
CA ASN A 204 -7.39 -31.04 -14.86
C ASN A 204 -7.32 -32.48 -15.40
N LYS A 205 -7.50 -33.49 -14.56
CA LYS A 205 -7.54 -34.91 -15.05
C LYS A 205 -8.70 -35.17 -15.99
N ASN A 206 -9.77 -34.38 -15.89
CA ASN A 206 -10.97 -34.52 -16.73
C ASN A 206 -10.87 -33.80 -18.10
N GLU A 207 -9.85 -32.98 -18.35
CA GLU A 207 -9.64 -32.30 -19.62
C GLU A 207 -8.67 -33.04 -20.57
N GLN A 208 -8.04 -34.13 -20.11
CA GLN A 208 -7.08 -34.91 -20.86
C GLN A 208 -7.67 -36.24 -21.38
N THR A 209 -8.95 -36.50 -21.15
CA THR A 209 -9.74 -37.59 -21.73
C THR A 209 -10.77 -37.05 -22.72
#